data_e457d5d3af89c66f694d283bc297e1f7
#
_entry.id   e457d5d3af89c66f694d283bc297e1f7
#
_cell.length_a   1.000
_cell.length_b   1.000
_cell.length_c   1.000
_cell.angle_alpha   90.00
_cell.angle_beta   90.00
_cell.angle_gamma   90.00
#
_symmetry.space_group_name_H-M   'P 1'
#
loop_
_entity.id
_entity.type
_entity.pdbx_description
1 polymer ?
#
loop_
_entity_poly.entity_id
_entity_poly.type
_entity_poly.pdbx_seq_one_letter_code
_entity_poly.pdbx_strand_id
1 'polypeptide(L)'
;MQQAETTLSGSPPQFAPGQKLREYETIFLVRPDLAEDLVDKIVERMRGIVHRDGGKVIKVENWGKKKTAYEVKKNFRAIYVRFLYLGGTKQVAEFERNLRMTDDVLKYQSVKIADDIEAATRAVEADVKLPGDPEMPERPGRDEAGFGEGFGREREIPDESEIPPLE
;
A
#
# COMPACT_ATOMS: atom_id res chain seq x y z
N MET A 1 27.59 22.02 15.94
CA MET A 1 26.30 21.41 15.64
C MET A 1 26.56 19.94 15.36
N GLN A 2 26.39 19.10 16.38
CA GLN A 2 26.61 17.65 16.27
C GLN A 2 25.29 17.00 15.84
N GLN A 3 25.32 16.34 14.68
CA GLN A 3 24.23 15.51 14.24
C GLN A 3 24.23 14.25 15.12
N ALA A 4 23.14 14.06 15.84
CA ALA A 4 22.92 12.84 16.61
C ALA A 4 22.63 11.69 15.63
N GLU A 5 23.68 10.92 15.32
CA GLU A 5 23.52 9.60 14.72
C GLU A 5 22.87 8.69 15.77
N THR A 6 21.58 8.44 15.60
CA THR A 6 20.89 7.41 16.37
C THR A 6 21.38 6.07 15.88
N THR A 7 22.44 5.58 16.47
CA THR A 7 22.94 4.20 16.29
C THR A 7 21.94 3.23 16.87
N LEU A 8 21.10 2.66 16.02
CA LEU A 8 20.35 1.44 16.35
C LEU A 8 21.36 0.31 16.54
N SER A 9 21.70 0.05 17.79
CA SER A 9 22.58 -1.03 18.23
C SER A 9 21.90 -2.38 18.08
N GLY A 10 21.94 -2.92 16.87
CA GLY A 10 21.65 -4.31 16.59
C GLY A 10 22.62 -4.76 15.52
N SER A 11 23.59 -5.60 15.89
CA SER A 11 24.46 -6.24 14.90
C SER A 11 23.58 -6.89 13.83
N PRO A 12 23.89 -6.72 12.53
CA PRO A 12 23.12 -7.35 11.48
C PRO A 12 23.10 -8.86 11.72
N PRO A 13 21.96 -9.53 11.49
CA PRO A 13 21.87 -10.97 11.70
C PRO A 13 22.96 -11.68 10.88
N GLN A 14 23.78 -12.46 11.56
CA GLN A 14 24.83 -13.25 10.91
C GLN A 14 24.18 -14.52 10.35
N PHE A 15 24.20 -14.66 9.03
CA PHE A 15 23.71 -15.85 8.34
C PHE A 15 24.85 -16.84 8.13
N ALA A 16 24.60 -18.11 8.41
CA ALA A 16 25.57 -19.16 8.11
C ALA A 16 25.76 -19.28 6.59
N PRO A 17 26.98 -19.54 6.11
CA PRO A 17 27.23 -19.86 4.70
C PRO A 17 26.33 -21.01 4.24
N GLY A 18 25.65 -20.84 3.12
CA GLY A 18 24.71 -21.83 2.59
C GLY A 18 23.32 -21.85 3.22
N GLN A 19 23.01 -20.96 4.17
CA GLN A 19 21.66 -20.84 4.72
C GLN A 19 20.71 -20.30 3.65
N LYS A 20 19.80 -21.16 3.21
CA LYS A 20 18.79 -20.83 2.21
C LYS A 20 17.49 -20.38 2.88
N LEU A 21 16.98 -19.25 2.44
CA LEU A 21 15.70 -18.67 2.86
C LEU A 21 14.83 -18.41 1.63
N ARG A 22 13.58 -18.08 1.87
CA ARG A 22 12.64 -17.66 0.83
C ARG A 22 12.58 -16.15 0.80
N GLU A 23 12.42 -15.58 -0.39
CA GLU A 23 12.20 -14.15 -0.56
C GLU A 23 10.71 -13.87 -0.63
N TYR A 24 10.27 -12.94 0.20
CA TYR A 24 8.88 -12.50 0.28
C TYR A 24 8.77 -11.00 0.07
N GLU A 25 7.68 -10.62 -0.57
CA GLU A 25 7.23 -9.26 -0.67
C GLU A 25 5.94 -9.11 0.12
N THR A 26 5.88 -8.13 1.00
CA THR A 26 4.64 -7.76 1.68
C THR A 26 4.34 -6.30 1.43
N ILE A 27 3.19 -6.02 0.85
CA ILE A 27 2.66 -4.67 0.69
C ILE A 27 1.56 -4.49 1.71
N PHE A 28 1.60 -3.41 2.47
CA PHE A 28 0.53 -3.05 3.38
C PHE A 28 0.16 -1.57 3.27
N LEU A 29 -1.10 -1.31 3.55
CA LEU A 29 -1.72 -0.01 3.47
C LEU A 29 -1.97 0.49 4.88
N VAL A 30 -1.50 1.71 5.16
CA VAL A 30 -1.69 2.40 6.43
C VAL A 30 -2.67 3.55 6.24
N ARG A 31 -3.36 3.93 7.30
CA ARG A 31 -4.33 5.03 7.31
C ARG A 31 -3.71 6.32 6.75
N PRO A 32 -4.45 7.08 5.93
CA PRO A 32 -3.91 8.26 5.25
C PRO A 32 -3.70 9.47 6.17
N ASP A 33 -4.32 9.46 7.34
CA ASP A 33 -4.26 10.51 8.37
C ASP A 33 -3.08 10.32 9.36
N LEU A 34 -2.32 9.23 9.22
CA LEU A 34 -1.21 8.94 10.10
C LEU A 34 0.00 9.85 9.79
N ALA A 35 0.62 10.38 10.85
CA ALA A 35 1.86 11.13 10.71
C ALA A 35 3.02 10.22 10.27
N GLU A 36 3.98 10.78 9.53
CA GLU A 36 5.14 10.01 9.02
C GLU A 36 5.91 9.28 10.12
N ASP A 37 6.12 9.94 11.26
CA ASP A 37 6.82 9.34 12.41
C ASP A 37 6.13 8.07 12.94
N LEU A 38 4.81 8.01 12.85
CA LEU A 38 4.05 6.83 13.26
C LEU A 38 4.16 5.72 12.21
N VAL A 39 4.19 6.08 10.94
CA VAL A 39 4.45 5.11 9.87
C VAL A 39 5.85 4.52 10.02
N ASP A 40 6.86 5.35 10.29
CA ASP A 40 8.23 4.91 10.53
C ASP A 40 8.32 3.96 11.75
N LYS A 41 7.58 4.23 12.83
CA LYS A 41 7.50 3.31 13.98
C LYS A 41 6.90 1.96 13.62
N ILE A 42 5.87 1.93 12.76
CA ILE A 42 5.31 0.67 12.26
C ILE A 42 6.37 -0.08 11.45
N VAL A 43 7.06 0.62 10.54
CA VAL A 43 8.14 0.05 9.72
C VAL A 43 9.24 -0.55 10.60
N GLU A 44 9.74 0.20 11.60
CA GLU A 44 10.78 -0.29 12.50
C GLU A 44 10.33 -1.49 13.34
N ARG A 45 9.09 -1.48 13.81
CA ARG A 45 8.51 -2.64 14.50
C ARG A 45 8.48 -3.88 13.60
N MET A 46 8.06 -3.72 12.35
CA MET A 46 8.00 -4.82 11.39
C MET A 46 9.41 -5.33 11.03
N ARG A 47 10.38 -4.42 10.91
CA ARG A 47 11.80 -4.76 10.73
C ARG A 47 12.33 -5.59 11.90
N GLY A 48 12.01 -5.17 13.13
CA GLY A 48 12.38 -5.90 14.33
C GLY A 48 11.83 -7.33 14.38
N ILE A 49 10.60 -7.55 13.89
CA ILE A 49 10.00 -8.89 13.81
C ILE A 49 10.76 -9.78 12.84
N VAL A 50 11.10 -9.27 11.64
CA VAL A 50 11.89 -10.01 10.66
C VAL A 50 13.25 -10.41 11.24
N HIS A 51 13.93 -9.49 11.90
CA HIS A 51 15.26 -9.76 12.48
C HIS A 51 15.20 -10.74 13.66
N ARG A 52 14.22 -10.56 14.57
CA ARG A 52 14.03 -11.43 15.74
C ARG A 52 13.88 -12.90 15.36
N ASP A 53 13.17 -13.16 14.28
CA ASP A 53 12.87 -14.52 13.83
C ASP A 53 13.91 -15.06 12.83
N GLY A 54 15.10 -14.42 12.75
CA GLY A 54 16.21 -14.88 11.94
C GLY A 54 16.07 -14.62 10.43
N GLY A 55 15.28 -13.62 10.05
CA GLY A 55 15.17 -13.15 8.67
C GLY A 55 16.07 -11.94 8.38
N LYS A 56 16.09 -11.55 7.14
CA LYS A 56 16.85 -10.42 6.62
C LYS A 56 15.96 -9.48 5.83
N VAL A 57 15.84 -8.23 6.25
CA VAL A 57 15.19 -7.21 5.46
C VAL A 57 16.11 -6.80 4.32
N ILE A 58 15.60 -6.85 3.11
CA ILE A 58 16.33 -6.49 1.89
C ILE A 58 16.10 -5.03 1.55
N LYS A 59 14.83 -4.61 1.54
CA LYS A 59 14.45 -3.24 1.17
C LYS A 59 13.10 -2.88 1.78
N VAL A 60 12.98 -1.63 2.17
CA VAL A 60 11.68 -1.04 2.53
C VAL A 60 11.42 0.16 1.63
N GLU A 61 10.23 0.20 1.06
CA GLU A 61 9.79 1.31 0.22
C GLU A 61 8.51 1.90 0.80
N ASN A 62 8.55 3.15 1.17
CA ASN A 62 7.36 3.93 1.49
C ASN A 62 6.97 4.73 0.24
N TRP A 63 5.88 4.35 -0.39
CA TRP A 63 5.39 5.01 -1.62
C TRP A 63 4.55 6.25 -1.34
N GLY A 64 4.39 6.61 -0.06
CA GLY A 64 3.59 7.75 0.34
C GLY A 64 2.09 7.53 0.22
N LYS A 65 1.34 8.60 0.38
CA LYS A 65 -0.12 8.61 0.31
C LYS A 65 -0.59 8.51 -1.13
N LYS A 66 -1.29 7.43 -1.48
CA LYS A 66 -1.82 7.16 -2.82
C LYS A 66 -3.32 6.92 -2.79
N LYS A 67 -3.98 7.19 -3.92
CA LYS A 67 -5.38 6.85 -4.11
C LYS A 67 -5.53 5.33 -4.24
N THR A 68 -6.50 4.75 -3.54
CA THR A 68 -6.87 3.34 -3.67
C THR A 68 -7.82 3.14 -4.86
N ALA A 69 -7.79 1.97 -5.49
CA ALA A 69 -8.68 1.65 -6.61
C ALA A 69 -10.15 1.57 -6.18
N TYR A 70 -10.38 1.22 -4.93
CA TYR A 70 -11.70 1.15 -4.29
C TYR A 70 -11.56 1.54 -2.82
N GLU A 71 -12.66 1.78 -2.17
CA GLU A 71 -12.70 2.13 -0.75
C GLU A 71 -12.20 0.98 0.14
N VAL A 72 -11.21 1.26 0.99
CA VAL A 72 -10.67 0.31 1.95
C VAL A 72 -10.92 0.82 3.36
N LYS A 73 -11.74 0.14 4.15
CA LYS A 73 -12.15 0.54 5.51
C LYS A 73 -12.56 2.03 5.57
N LYS A 74 -13.42 2.46 4.67
CA LYS A 74 -13.92 3.84 4.52
C LYS A 74 -12.84 4.87 4.14
N ASN A 75 -11.74 4.43 3.53
CA ASN A 75 -10.68 5.31 3.04
C ASN A 75 -10.50 5.11 1.53
N PHE A 76 -10.49 6.22 0.76
CA PHE A 76 -10.17 6.24 -0.67
C PHE A 76 -8.69 6.53 -0.94
N ARG A 77 -7.92 6.79 0.12
CA ARG A 77 -6.46 6.98 0.07
C ARG A 77 -5.82 6.16 1.18
N ALA A 78 -4.58 5.77 0.99
CA ALA A 78 -3.78 5.08 1.98
C ALA A 78 -2.29 5.38 1.77
N ILE A 79 -1.49 5.22 2.81
CA ILE A 79 -0.03 5.22 2.69
C ILE A 79 0.39 3.79 2.37
N TYR A 80 1.10 3.62 1.27
CA TYR A 80 1.57 2.31 0.80
C TYR A 80 2.99 2.07 1.26
N VAL A 81 3.21 0.93 1.91
CA VAL A 81 4.53 0.49 2.32
C VAL A 81 4.78 -0.91 1.78
N ARG A 82 5.93 -1.09 1.15
CA ARG A 82 6.41 -2.37 0.60
C ARG A 82 7.62 -2.84 1.38
N PHE A 83 7.58 -4.08 1.83
CA PHE A 83 8.68 -4.78 2.45
C PHE A 83 9.15 -5.91 1.55
N LEU A 84 10.44 -5.95 1.30
CA LEU A 84 11.14 -7.06 0.66
C LEU A 84 12.08 -7.68 1.70
N TYR A 85 11.91 -8.97 1.98
CA TYR A 85 12.67 -9.64 3.03
C TYR A 85 12.88 -11.13 2.77
N LEU A 86 13.92 -11.68 3.36
CA LEU A 86 14.18 -13.12 3.40
C LEU A 86 13.67 -13.70 4.71
N GLY A 87 13.04 -14.84 4.63
CA GLY A 87 12.55 -15.52 5.83
C GLY A 87 11.97 -16.91 5.59
N GLY A 88 11.50 -17.50 6.67
CA GLY A 88 10.78 -18.77 6.65
C GLY A 88 9.26 -18.57 6.69
N THR A 89 8.51 -19.64 6.47
CA THR A 89 7.01 -19.62 6.48
C THR A 89 6.44 -19.16 7.83
N LYS A 90 7.05 -19.56 8.93
CA LYS A 90 6.61 -19.12 10.28
C LYS A 90 6.76 -17.62 10.47
N GLN A 91 7.82 -17.05 9.90
CA GLN A 91 8.13 -15.64 9.98
C GLN A 91 7.10 -14.78 9.21
N VAL A 92 6.70 -15.23 8.02
CA VAL A 92 5.64 -14.57 7.26
C VAL A 92 4.33 -14.56 8.06
N ALA A 93 3.97 -15.68 8.66
CA ALA A 93 2.76 -15.78 9.48
C ALA A 93 2.79 -14.82 10.69
N GLU A 94 3.95 -14.68 11.34
CA GLU A 94 4.11 -13.76 12.47
C GLU A 94 4.13 -12.30 12.01
N PHE A 95 4.73 -12.01 10.86
CA PHE A 95 4.70 -10.70 10.22
C PHE A 95 3.27 -10.28 9.92
N GLU A 96 2.50 -11.13 9.24
CA GLU A 96 1.09 -10.89 8.92
C GLU A 96 0.22 -10.77 10.17
N ARG A 97 0.48 -11.59 11.19
CA ARG A 97 -0.22 -11.51 12.47
C ARG A 97 -0.04 -10.13 13.11
N ASN A 98 1.19 -9.60 13.12
CA ASN A 98 1.46 -8.28 13.67
C ASN A 98 0.81 -7.15 12.85
N LEU A 99 0.81 -7.23 11.52
CA LEU A 99 0.08 -6.30 10.67
C LEU A 99 -1.43 -6.33 10.98
N ARG A 100 -2.01 -7.51 11.17
CA ARG A 100 -3.43 -7.67 11.49
C ARG A 100 -3.80 -7.08 12.85
N MET A 101 -2.89 -7.14 13.82
CA MET A 101 -3.08 -6.59 15.17
C MET A 101 -2.82 -5.08 15.25
N THR A 102 -2.32 -4.47 14.18
CA THR A 102 -2.07 -3.03 14.14
C THR A 102 -3.30 -2.35 13.54
N ASP A 103 -4.03 -1.58 14.37
CA ASP A 103 -5.30 -0.95 13.99
C ASP A 103 -5.14 0.05 12.82
N ASP A 104 -3.96 0.68 12.73
CA ASP A 104 -3.64 1.63 11.68
C ASP A 104 -3.42 0.97 10.30
N VAL A 105 -3.27 -0.35 10.25
CA VAL A 105 -3.12 -1.10 9.00
C VAL A 105 -4.49 -1.42 8.43
N LEU A 106 -4.77 -0.90 7.25
CA LEU A 106 -6.04 -1.10 6.55
C LEU A 106 -6.10 -2.45 5.85
N LYS A 107 -5.04 -2.80 5.15
CA LYS A 107 -4.93 -4.03 4.34
C LYS A 107 -3.46 -4.42 4.19
N TYR A 108 -3.21 -5.71 4.01
CA TYR A 108 -1.88 -6.21 3.66
C TYR A 108 -2.00 -7.41 2.71
N GLN A 109 -0.91 -7.68 2.00
CA GLN A 109 -0.78 -8.84 1.13
C GLN A 109 0.69 -9.26 1.08
N SER A 110 0.96 -10.54 1.31
CA SER A 110 2.29 -11.13 1.18
C SER A 110 2.34 -12.07 -0.02
N VAL A 111 3.42 -11.99 -0.77
CA VAL A 111 3.68 -12.83 -1.93
C VAL A 111 5.07 -13.42 -1.80
N LYS A 112 5.21 -14.72 -2.07
CA LYS A 112 6.51 -15.37 -2.19
C LYS A 112 7.06 -15.08 -3.59
N ILE A 113 8.27 -14.49 -3.65
CA ILE A 113 8.94 -14.13 -4.90
C ILE A 113 9.85 -15.24 -5.36
N ALA A 114 10.67 -15.79 -4.44
CA ALA A 114 11.65 -16.79 -4.79
C ALA A 114 11.89 -17.78 -3.64
N ASP A 115 12.35 -18.97 -3.99
CA ASP A 115 12.79 -20.01 -3.08
C ASP A 115 14.32 -20.12 -3.11
N ASP A 116 14.89 -20.71 -2.06
CA ASP A 116 16.31 -21.12 -1.99
C ASP A 116 17.33 -20.00 -2.20
N ILE A 117 17.01 -18.79 -1.75
CA ILE A 117 17.95 -17.66 -1.78
C ILE A 117 18.96 -17.80 -0.65
N GLU A 118 20.23 -17.73 -0.97
CA GLU A 118 21.30 -17.70 0.03
C GLU A 118 21.32 -16.36 0.76
N ALA A 119 21.03 -16.40 2.07
CA ALA A 119 20.85 -15.18 2.87
C ALA A 119 22.12 -14.34 2.99
N ALA A 120 23.29 -14.96 2.91
CA ALA A 120 24.58 -14.27 2.99
C ALA A 120 24.87 -13.45 1.72
N THR A 121 24.54 -13.96 0.55
CA THR A 121 24.86 -13.35 -0.75
C THR A 121 23.86 -12.28 -1.18
N ARG A 122 22.60 -12.35 -0.71
CA ARG A 122 21.57 -11.37 -1.06
C ARG A 122 21.88 -10.01 -0.41
N ALA A 123 22.25 -9.03 -1.22
CA ALA A 123 22.58 -7.69 -0.74
C ALA A 123 21.35 -6.97 -0.15
N VAL A 124 21.57 -6.15 0.88
CA VAL A 124 20.58 -5.21 1.40
C VAL A 124 20.58 -3.99 0.49
N GLU A 125 19.41 -3.52 0.11
CA GLU A 125 19.22 -2.34 -0.71
C GLU A 125 18.83 -1.14 0.17
N ALA A 126 19.09 0.06 -0.29
CA ALA A 126 18.71 1.27 0.41
C ALA A 126 17.18 1.42 0.46
N ASP A 127 16.69 1.85 1.61
CA ASP A 127 15.28 2.17 1.77
C ASP A 127 14.91 3.40 0.93
N VAL A 128 13.68 3.43 0.45
CA VAL A 128 13.17 4.50 -0.42
C VAL A 128 11.91 5.09 0.18
N LYS A 129 11.88 6.42 0.29
CA LYS A 129 10.66 7.18 0.58
C LYS A 129 10.29 7.98 -0.65
N LEU A 130 9.09 7.77 -1.18
CA LEU A 130 8.57 8.51 -2.31
C LEU A 130 7.51 9.51 -1.82
N PRO A 131 7.43 10.69 -2.44
CA PRO A 131 6.31 11.57 -2.21
C PRO A 131 5.03 10.87 -2.69
N GLY A 132 3.97 10.93 -1.90
CA GLY A 132 2.68 10.41 -2.32
C GLY A 132 2.11 11.16 -3.52
N ASP A 133 0.94 10.72 -3.98
CA ASP A 133 0.19 11.44 -5.00
C ASP A 133 -0.22 12.83 -4.47
N PRO A 134 -0.14 13.89 -5.27
CA PRO A 134 -0.58 15.21 -4.87
C PRO A 134 -2.05 15.15 -4.41
N GLU A 135 -2.38 15.92 -3.38
CA GLU A 135 -3.76 16.06 -2.95
C GLU A 135 -4.53 16.81 -4.05
N MET A 136 -5.22 16.05 -4.89
CA MET A 136 -6.20 16.68 -5.79
C MET A 136 -7.32 17.23 -4.91
N PRO A 137 -7.73 18.48 -5.10
CA PRO A 137 -8.91 19.02 -4.41
C PRO A 137 -10.05 18.03 -4.65
N GLU A 138 -10.71 17.63 -3.57
CA GLU A 138 -11.94 16.83 -3.67
C GLU A 138 -12.85 17.59 -4.63
N ARG A 139 -13.24 16.93 -5.71
CA ARG A 139 -14.31 17.50 -6.55
C ARG A 139 -15.48 17.67 -5.59
N PRO A 140 -16.02 18.90 -5.46
CA PRO A 140 -17.19 19.10 -4.62
C PRO A 140 -18.20 18.04 -5.03
N GLY A 141 -18.71 17.34 -4.02
CA GLY A 141 -19.61 16.21 -4.21
C GLY A 141 -20.60 16.57 -5.28
N ARG A 142 -20.83 15.67 -6.21
CA ARG A 142 -21.95 15.74 -7.11
C ARG A 142 -23.14 15.56 -6.18
N ASP A 143 -23.59 16.71 -5.66
CA ASP A 143 -24.78 16.78 -4.83
C ASP A 143 -25.86 15.99 -5.56
N GLU A 144 -26.51 15.09 -4.86
CA GLU A 144 -27.76 14.45 -5.26
C GLU A 144 -28.89 15.49 -5.31
N ALA A 145 -28.63 16.67 -5.88
CA ALA A 145 -29.58 17.68 -6.12
C ALA A 145 -29.89 17.68 -7.62
N GLY A 146 -30.88 16.94 -8.00
CA GLY A 146 -31.46 17.12 -9.33
C GLY A 146 -31.82 15.86 -10.11
N PHE A 147 -32.28 14.81 -9.46
CA PHE A 147 -33.12 13.83 -10.14
C PHE A 147 -34.59 14.10 -9.78
N GLY A 148 -35.01 15.27 -10.13
CA GLY A 148 -36.38 15.69 -9.99
C GLY A 148 -36.67 16.84 -10.93
N GLU A 149 -37.65 16.61 -11.79
CA GLU A 149 -38.29 17.59 -12.67
C GLU A 149 -37.53 17.98 -13.94
N GLY A 150 -37.88 17.34 -15.04
CA GLY A 150 -37.48 17.81 -16.38
C GLY A 150 -37.63 16.83 -17.53
N PHE A 151 -38.38 15.75 -17.40
CA PHE A 151 -38.79 14.93 -18.55
C PHE A 151 -40.26 15.02 -18.80
N GLY A 152 -40.72 16.28 -19.01
CA GLY A 152 -42.03 16.62 -19.51
C GLY A 152 -41.89 17.56 -20.70
N ARG A 153 -41.09 17.21 -21.71
CA ARG A 153 -41.28 17.74 -23.06
C ARG A 153 -41.87 16.60 -23.88
N GLU A 154 -43.21 16.64 -23.99
CA GLU A 154 -43.92 15.97 -25.07
C GLU A 154 -43.26 16.38 -26.37
N ARG A 155 -42.63 15.40 -27.02
CA ARG A 155 -42.28 15.55 -28.44
C ARG A 155 -43.59 15.45 -29.16
N GLU A 156 -44.07 16.58 -29.64
CA GLU A 156 -45.11 16.61 -30.68
C GLU A 156 -44.61 15.77 -31.85
N ILE A 157 -45.30 14.68 -32.10
CA ILE A 157 -45.10 13.83 -33.27
C ILE A 157 -45.74 14.65 -34.41
N PRO A 158 -44.99 14.98 -35.48
CA PRO A 158 -45.61 15.66 -36.63
C PRO A 158 -46.64 14.73 -37.24
N ASP A 159 -47.80 15.32 -37.55
CA ASP A 159 -48.91 14.65 -38.22
C ASP A 159 -48.47 14.06 -39.56
N GLU A 160 -48.86 12.82 -39.82
CA GLU A 160 -48.52 12.04 -41.01
C GLU A 160 -49.06 12.62 -42.33
N SER A 161 -49.76 13.78 -42.28
CA SER A 161 -50.36 14.42 -43.43
C SER A 161 -49.42 15.34 -44.24
N GLU A 162 -48.19 15.59 -43.81
CA GLU A 162 -47.24 16.51 -44.47
C GLU A 162 -46.05 15.82 -45.17
N ILE A 163 -46.15 14.56 -45.54
CA ILE A 163 -45.13 13.91 -46.36
C ILE A 163 -45.46 14.10 -47.84
N PRO A 164 -44.68 14.91 -48.59
CA PRO A 164 -44.88 15.01 -50.03
C PRO A 164 -44.50 13.69 -50.72
N PRO A 165 -45.22 13.32 -51.82
CA PRO A 165 -44.92 12.09 -52.57
C PRO A 165 -43.59 12.22 -53.26
N LEU A 166 -42.80 11.15 -53.17
CA LEU A 166 -41.54 10.98 -53.91
C LEU A 166 -41.85 10.82 -55.40
N GLU A 167 -41.32 11.71 -56.24
CA GLU A 167 -41.14 11.51 -57.66
C GLU A 167 -39.81 10.82 -57.96
#